data_c4391584f07af48b8ec6599d54426413
#
_entry.id   c4391584f07af48b8ec6599d54426413
#
_cell.length_a   1.000
_cell.length_b   1.000
_cell.length_c   1.000
_cell.angle_alpha   90.00
_cell.angle_beta   90.00
_cell.angle_gamma   90.00
#
_symmetry.space_group_name_H-M   'P 1'
#
loop_
_entity.id
_entity.type
_entity.pdbx_description
1 polymer ?
#
loop_
_entity_poly.entity_id
_entity_poly.type
_entity_poly.pdbx_seq_one_letter_code
_entity_poly.pdbx_strand_id
1 'polypeptide(L)'
;MTWPTVQTFDARHQRVVPPAEIRPGDWMRDQGTLRRVESVDVIGVAAGSGLLYIIHFVEQPGVANKALGISSLASPLVVWREATP
;
A
#
# COMPACT_ATOMS: atom_id res chain seq x y z
N MET A 1 11.41 5.94 -15.02
CA MET A 1 11.04 5.94 -13.59
C MET A 1 12.27 5.60 -12.76
N THR A 2 12.56 6.44 -11.79
CA THR A 2 13.68 6.20 -10.89
C THR A 2 13.23 5.32 -9.74
N TRP A 3 13.93 4.22 -9.50
CA TRP A 3 13.61 3.37 -8.36
C TRP A 3 14.02 4.06 -7.07
N PRO A 4 13.28 3.84 -5.97
CA PRO A 4 13.65 4.43 -4.70
C PRO A 4 15.01 3.90 -4.24
N THR A 5 15.74 4.76 -3.56
CA THR A 5 17.01 4.40 -2.96
C THR A 5 16.79 3.72 -1.61
N VAL A 6 17.85 3.18 -1.03
CA VAL A 6 17.79 2.61 0.31
C VAL A 6 17.27 3.64 1.32
N GLN A 7 17.59 4.92 1.12
CA GLN A 7 17.14 5.99 2.00
C GLN A 7 15.62 6.18 2.01
N THR A 8 14.97 5.88 0.90
CA THR A 8 13.50 5.98 0.83
C THR A 8 12.82 5.05 1.80
N PHE A 9 13.44 3.92 2.10
CA PHE A 9 12.86 2.91 2.97
C PHE A 9 13.45 2.90 4.37
N ASP A 10 14.12 3.98 4.78
CA ASP A 10 14.62 4.06 6.14
C ASP A 10 13.50 4.42 7.13
N ALA A 11 13.83 4.37 8.43
CA ALA A 11 12.85 4.57 9.48
C ALA A 11 12.17 5.95 9.44
N ARG A 12 12.82 6.96 8.85
CA ARG A 12 12.25 8.30 8.76
C ARG A 12 11.03 8.36 7.87
N HIS A 13 10.96 7.49 6.88
CA HIS A 13 9.87 7.44 5.92
C HIS A 13 8.82 6.38 6.28
N GLN A 14 9.09 5.60 7.30
CA GLN A 14 8.20 4.53 7.73
C GLN A 14 7.00 5.08 8.50
N ARG A 15 5.83 4.57 8.16
CA ARG A 15 4.58 4.89 8.86
C ARG A 15 3.82 3.61 9.11
N VAL A 16 3.14 3.54 10.25
CA VAL A 16 2.21 2.47 10.56
C VAL A 16 0.82 3.05 10.45
N VAL A 17 0.05 2.59 9.49
CA VAL A 17 -1.24 3.18 9.16
C VAL A 17 -2.33 2.12 9.08
N PRO A 18 -3.56 2.45 9.47
CA PRO A 18 -4.69 1.58 9.19
C PRO A 18 -4.95 1.52 7.69
N PRO A 19 -5.64 0.48 7.19
CA PRO A 19 -5.90 0.34 5.75
C PRO A 19 -6.52 1.59 5.11
N ALA A 20 -7.37 2.31 5.84
CA ALA A 20 -8.03 3.52 5.33
C ALA A 20 -7.09 4.68 5.05
N GLU A 21 -5.87 4.64 5.58
CA GLU A 21 -4.91 5.74 5.43
C GLU A 21 -3.80 5.43 4.43
N ILE A 22 -3.88 4.31 3.74
CA ILE A 22 -2.95 4.01 2.65
C ILE A 22 -3.25 4.98 1.49
N ARG A 23 -2.21 5.59 0.93
CA ARG A 23 -2.34 6.64 -0.09
C ARG A 23 -1.57 6.27 -1.35
N PRO A 24 -2.00 6.78 -2.51
CA PRO A 24 -1.19 6.69 -3.72
C PRO A 24 0.21 7.25 -3.47
N GLY A 25 1.21 6.56 -3.99
CA GLY A 25 2.61 6.90 -3.79
C GLY A 25 3.27 6.22 -2.60
N ASP A 26 2.50 5.66 -1.68
CA ASP A 26 3.06 4.85 -0.60
C ASP A 26 3.71 3.59 -1.16
N TRP A 27 4.76 3.13 -0.49
CA TRP A 27 5.37 1.84 -0.78
C TRP A 27 4.99 0.87 0.33
N MET A 28 4.65 -0.33 -0.03
CA MET A 28 4.35 -1.38 0.93
C MET A 28 4.90 -2.72 0.46
N ARG A 29 5.10 -3.63 1.39
CA ARG A 29 5.58 -4.97 1.07
C ARG A 29 4.40 -5.88 0.82
N ASP A 30 4.40 -6.51 -0.35
CA ASP A 30 3.42 -7.53 -0.70
C ASP A 30 4.17 -8.80 -1.12
N GLN A 31 3.97 -9.87 -0.37
CA GLN A 31 4.64 -11.16 -0.61
C GLN A 31 6.17 -11.02 -0.76
N GLY A 32 6.76 -10.20 0.10
CA GLY A 32 8.20 -9.99 0.12
C GLY A 32 8.74 -9.00 -0.91
N THR A 33 7.89 -8.44 -1.75
CA THR A 33 8.27 -7.48 -2.78
C THR A 33 7.74 -6.10 -2.43
N LEU A 34 8.58 -5.08 -2.53
CA LEU A 34 8.15 -3.70 -2.35
C LEU A 34 7.35 -3.24 -3.56
N ARG A 35 6.15 -2.74 -3.31
CA ARG A 35 5.23 -2.32 -4.34
C ARG A 35 4.78 -0.88 -4.07
N ARG A 36 4.69 -0.08 -5.11
CA ARG A 36 4.17 1.27 -5.01
C ARG A 36 2.67 1.30 -5.24
N VAL A 37 1.95 1.99 -4.37
CA VAL A 37 0.50 2.14 -4.48
C VAL A 37 0.19 3.15 -5.59
N GLU A 38 -0.63 2.74 -6.54
CA GLU A 38 -1.12 3.62 -7.60
C GLU A 38 -2.44 4.27 -7.21
N SER A 39 -3.37 3.47 -6.71
CA SER A 39 -4.68 3.95 -6.29
C SER A 39 -5.30 3.01 -5.26
N VAL A 40 -6.32 3.48 -4.57
CA VAL A 40 -7.06 2.69 -3.58
C VAL A 40 -8.54 2.83 -3.87
N ASP A 41 -9.21 1.71 -4.10
CA ASP A 41 -10.67 1.67 -4.20
C ASP A 41 -11.28 1.16 -2.90
N VAL A 42 -12.48 1.59 -2.59
CA VAL A 42 -13.21 1.18 -1.40
C VAL A 42 -14.49 0.50 -1.84
N ILE A 43 -14.68 -0.72 -1.36
CA ILE A 43 -15.87 -1.51 -1.68
C ILE A 43 -16.59 -1.84 -0.37
N GLY A 44 -17.91 -1.63 -0.34
CA GLY A 44 -18.74 -2.08 0.77
C GLY A 44 -18.82 -3.59 0.79
N VAL A 45 -18.70 -4.18 1.97
CA VAL A 45 -18.81 -5.62 2.14
C VAL A 45 -20.17 -5.92 2.77
N ALA A 46 -20.87 -6.90 2.21
CA ALA A 46 -22.17 -7.34 2.75
C ALA A 46 -22.00 -7.88 4.18
N ALA A 47 -23.10 -7.88 4.93
CA ALA A 47 -23.18 -8.48 6.26
C ALA A 47 -22.38 -7.78 7.37
N GLY A 48 -22.15 -6.47 7.26
CA GLY A 48 -21.60 -5.69 8.37
C GLY A 48 -20.12 -5.95 8.66
N SER A 49 -19.40 -6.54 7.71
CA SER A 49 -17.97 -6.87 7.89
C SER A 49 -17.04 -5.68 7.65
N GLY A 50 -17.56 -4.46 7.58
CA GLY A 50 -16.79 -3.27 7.33
C GLY A 50 -16.61 -3.00 5.84
N LEU A 51 -15.45 -2.47 5.48
CA LEU A 51 -15.12 -2.12 4.10
C LEU A 51 -13.96 -2.99 3.60
N LEU A 52 -13.90 -3.15 2.29
CA LEU A 52 -12.77 -3.78 1.63
C LEU A 52 -12.03 -2.71 0.82
N TYR A 53 -10.75 -2.58 1.07
CA TYR A 53 -9.87 -1.70 0.32
C TYR A 53 -9.13 -2.51 -0.72
N ILE A 54 -9.21 -2.09 -1.98
CA ILE A 54 -8.47 -2.71 -3.07
C ILE A 54 -7.31 -1.79 -3.39
N ILE A 55 -6.11 -2.23 -3.06
CA ILE A 55 -4.88 -1.48 -3.28
C ILE A 55 -4.38 -1.86 -4.66
N HIS A 56 -4.38 -0.91 -5.59
CA HIS A 56 -3.85 -1.12 -6.93
C HIS A 56 -2.39 -0.66 -6.94
N PHE A 57 -1.52 -1.53 -7.43
CA PHE A 57 -0.09 -1.26 -7.48
C PHE A 57 0.32 -0.76 -8.86
N VAL A 58 1.32 0.12 -8.87
CA VAL A 58 2.00 0.49 -10.11
C VAL A 58 2.58 -0.79 -10.74
N GLU A 59 2.40 -0.93 -12.05
CA GLU A 59 2.93 -2.10 -12.76
C GLU A 59 4.44 -2.21 -12.59
N GLN A 60 4.89 -3.43 -12.36
CA GLN A 60 6.29 -3.70 -12.05
C GLN A 60 6.74 -4.94 -12.81
N PRO A 61 7.85 -4.86 -13.57
CA PRO A 61 8.35 -5.99 -14.35
C PRO A 61 8.59 -7.21 -13.46
N GLY A 62 8.16 -8.37 -13.94
CA GLY A 62 8.34 -9.64 -13.23
C GLY A 62 7.37 -9.87 -12.09
N VAL A 63 6.45 -8.97 -11.84
CA VAL A 63 5.45 -9.11 -10.78
C VAL A 63 4.06 -9.17 -11.39
N ALA A 64 3.41 -10.31 -11.26
CA ALA A 64 2.10 -10.53 -11.86
C ALA A 64 0.95 -9.93 -11.04
N ASN A 65 1.11 -9.85 -9.73
CA ASN A 65 0.06 -9.36 -8.84
C ASN A 65 -0.13 -7.86 -8.99
N LYS A 66 -1.33 -7.43 -9.39
CA LYS A 66 -1.61 -6.02 -9.67
C LYS A 66 -2.40 -5.34 -8.58
N ALA A 67 -2.98 -6.09 -7.66
CA ALA A 67 -3.82 -5.54 -6.62
C ALA A 67 -3.84 -6.42 -5.39
N LEU A 68 -4.18 -5.81 -4.25
CA LEU A 68 -4.29 -6.50 -2.97
C LEU A 68 -5.56 -6.03 -2.27
N GLY A 69 -6.39 -6.96 -1.83
CA GLY A 69 -7.56 -6.66 -1.05
C GLY A 69 -7.24 -6.67 0.44
N ILE A 70 -7.66 -5.63 1.16
CA ILE A 70 -7.42 -5.52 2.60
C ILE A 70 -8.71 -5.10 3.29
N SER A 71 -9.12 -5.86 4.31
CA SER A 71 -10.26 -5.51 5.13
C SER A 71 -9.99 -4.26 5.96
N SER A 72 -11.00 -3.41 6.13
CA SER A 72 -10.91 -2.27 7.04
C SER A 72 -10.67 -2.69 8.49
N LEU A 73 -10.93 -3.95 8.81
CA LEU A 73 -10.72 -4.52 10.14
C LEU A 73 -9.32 -5.13 10.31
N ALA A 74 -8.51 -5.11 9.27
CA ALA A 74 -7.14 -5.62 9.35
C ALA A 74 -6.28 -4.76 10.28
N SER A 75 -5.25 -5.39 10.84
CA SER A 75 -4.27 -4.69 11.66
C SER A 75 -3.57 -3.58 10.87
N PRO A 76 -3.07 -2.54 11.54
CA PRO A 76 -2.31 -1.50 10.87
C PRO A 76 -1.13 -2.08 10.08
N LEU A 77 -0.80 -1.42 8.99
CA LEU A 77 0.20 -1.86 8.04
C LEU A 77 1.37 -0.90 8.01
N VAL A 78 2.54 -1.43 7.72
CA VAL A 78 3.74 -0.61 7.54
C VAL A 78 3.80 -0.16 6.08
N VAL A 79 3.92 1.15 5.90
CA VAL A 79 4.16 1.74 4.58
C VAL A 79 5.36 2.67 4.66
N TRP A 80 6.01 2.91 3.53
CA TRP A 80 7.06 3.90 3.42
C TRP A 80 6.55 5.02 2.55
N ARG A 81 6.65 6.24 3.06
CA ARG A 81 6.12 7.43 2.41
C ARG A 81 7.24 8.43 2.22
N GLU A 82 7.50 8.77 0.97
CA GLU A 82 8.53 9.75 0.67
C GLU A 82 8.13 11.12 1.21
N ALA A 83 9.12 11.85 1.71
CA ALA A 83 8.87 13.21 2.16
C ALA A 83 8.39 14.04 0.97
N THR A 84 7.30 14.77 1.15
CA THR A 84 6.82 15.72 0.16
C THR A 84 7.73 16.95 0.22
N PRO A 85 8.26 17.40 -0.92
CA PRO A 85 9.09 18.62 -0.95
C PRO A 85 8.28 19.84 -0.51
#